data_3240d2430d4e7d137255e46daad3a1df
#
_entry.id   3240d2430d4e7d137255e46daad3a1df
#
_cell.length_a   1.000
_cell.length_b   1.000
_cell.length_c   1.000
_cell.angle_alpha   90.00
_cell.angle_beta   90.00
_cell.angle_gamma   90.00
#
_symmetry.space_group_name_H-M   'P 1'
#
loop_
_entity.id
_entity.type
_entity.pdbx_description
1 polymer ?
#
loop_
_entity_poly.entity_id
_entity_poly.type
_entity_poly.pdbx_seq_one_letter_code
_entity_poly.pdbx_strand_id
1 'polypeptide(L)'
;LALSKMIQEDPSFRRETDEDSGETIIYGMGELHLDIKVDILKRTHGVEVQVGKPQVAYRESITRTIEDSYTHKKQTGGSGQFAKIDYIVEPAETGSGFEFESKVSGGNVPREFWPAVEKGFKQSLEEGVLAGYPCQDVKLTLLDGAFHAVDSSAIAYELASRAAYRQTMPKAVPQIMEPIMKLDVFVPDEHVGDVIGDINRRRGMIQGQDAGPAGVRIKAEAPLAEMFGYIGDLRTMTSGRGNYVMEISHYSPCPKNVADEVIRETLERLASKA
;
A
#
# COMPACT_ATOMS: atom_id res chain seq x y z
N LEU A 1 12.89 7.68 -24.23
CA LEU A 1 14.36 7.86 -24.38
C LEU A 1 14.92 8.75 -23.26
N ALA A 2 14.38 9.97 -23.00
CA ALA A 2 14.84 10.89 -21.97
C ALA A 2 14.77 10.27 -20.55
N LEU A 3 13.61 9.76 -20.15
CA LEU A 3 13.44 9.11 -18.86
C LEU A 3 14.37 7.90 -18.67
N SER A 4 14.66 7.14 -19.73
CA SER A 4 15.57 5.98 -19.63
C SER A 4 17.01 6.41 -19.35
N LYS A 5 17.47 7.54 -19.89
CA LYS A 5 18.78 8.14 -19.57
C LYS A 5 18.83 8.62 -18.12
N MET A 6 17.78 9.31 -17.66
CA MET A 6 17.71 9.81 -16.29
C MET A 6 17.72 8.69 -15.23
N ILE A 7 17.11 7.52 -15.56
CA ILE A 7 17.13 6.35 -14.69
C ILE A 7 18.54 5.73 -14.63
N GLN A 8 19.27 5.72 -15.74
CA GLN A 8 20.66 5.24 -15.76
C GLN A 8 21.60 6.11 -14.93
N GLU A 9 21.35 7.43 -14.90
CA GLU A 9 22.13 8.39 -14.13
C GLU A 9 21.77 8.38 -12.63
N ASP A 10 20.55 7.97 -12.29
CA ASP A 10 20.01 8.00 -10.93
C ASP A 10 19.16 6.74 -10.63
N PRO A 11 19.74 5.74 -9.99
CA PRO A 11 19.04 4.48 -9.67
C PRO A 11 17.86 4.63 -8.70
N SER A 12 17.79 5.76 -7.97
CA SER A 12 16.66 6.06 -7.07
C SER A 12 15.43 6.59 -7.81
N PHE A 13 15.60 6.99 -9.07
CA PHE A 13 14.52 7.41 -9.95
C PHE A 13 14.02 6.24 -10.78
N ARG A 14 12.73 5.96 -10.75
CA ARG A 14 12.09 4.87 -11.48
C ARG A 14 10.88 5.38 -12.25
N ARG A 15 10.49 4.62 -13.27
CA ARG A 15 9.26 4.87 -14.02
C ARG A 15 8.50 3.57 -14.24
N GLU A 16 7.21 3.71 -14.37
CA GLU A 16 6.29 2.67 -14.79
C GLU A 16 5.29 3.27 -15.78
N THR A 17 4.81 2.49 -16.71
CA THR A 17 3.71 2.92 -17.59
C THR A 17 2.45 2.23 -17.09
N ASP A 18 1.45 3.02 -16.74
CA ASP A 18 0.12 2.51 -16.42
C ASP A 18 -0.50 1.98 -17.72
N GLU A 19 -0.73 0.68 -17.79
CA GLU A 19 -1.21 0.00 -19.00
C GLU A 19 -2.62 0.44 -19.38
N ASP A 20 -3.45 0.84 -18.40
CA ASP A 20 -4.83 1.23 -18.62
C ASP A 20 -4.96 2.67 -19.14
N SER A 21 -4.22 3.60 -18.54
CA SER A 21 -4.28 5.02 -18.92
C SER A 21 -3.23 5.43 -19.95
N GLY A 22 -2.17 4.63 -20.13
CA GLY A 22 -1.00 4.99 -20.92
C GLY A 22 -0.15 6.11 -20.27
N GLU A 23 -0.48 6.53 -19.07
CA GLU A 23 0.29 7.54 -18.33
C GLU A 23 1.62 6.97 -17.84
N THR A 24 2.62 7.81 -17.78
CA THR A 24 3.92 7.45 -17.20
C THR A 24 3.96 7.90 -15.74
N ILE A 25 4.01 6.95 -14.83
CA ILE A 25 4.17 7.20 -13.40
C ILE A 25 5.67 7.25 -13.10
N ILE A 26 6.11 8.28 -12.41
CA ILE A 26 7.49 8.43 -11.96
C ILE A 26 7.59 8.31 -10.44
N TYR A 27 8.62 7.65 -9.98
CA TYR A 27 8.92 7.41 -8.57
C TYR A 27 10.28 8.01 -8.22
N GLY A 28 10.37 8.64 -7.06
CA GLY A 28 11.60 9.24 -6.56
C GLY A 28 11.64 9.27 -5.04
N MET A 29 12.74 9.81 -4.50
CA MET A 29 13.00 9.88 -3.05
C MET A 29 12.19 10.97 -2.33
N GLY A 30 11.39 11.75 -3.04
CA GLY A 30 10.54 12.80 -2.47
C GLY A 30 10.08 13.78 -3.53
N GLU A 31 9.20 14.70 -3.12
CA GLU A 31 8.58 15.69 -4.02
C GLU A 31 9.64 16.54 -4.75
N LEU A 32 10.60 17.10 -4.02
CA LEU A 32 11.66 17.91 -4.61
C LEU A 32 12.50 17.14 -5.64
N HIS A 33 12.77 15.86 -5.37
CA HIS A 33 13.48 15.01 -6.33
C HIS A 33 12.70 14.86 -7.63
N LEU A 34 11.40 14.59 -7.53
CA LEU A 34 10.52 14.47 -8.69
C LEU A 34 10.38 15.79 -9.46
N ASP A 35 10.26 16.92 -8.77
CA ASP A 35 10.19 18.26 -9.38
C ASP A 35 11.45 18.59 -10.17
N ILE A 36 12.62 18.29 -9.61
CA ILE A 36 13.91 18.45 -10.32
C ILE A 36 13.96 17.57 -11.57
N LYS A 37 13.51 16.32 -11.48
CA LYS A 37 13.47 15.41 -12.64
C LYS A 37 12.52 15.91 -13.73
N VAL A 38 11.36 16.45 -13.36
CA VAL A 38 10.41 17.08 -14.30
C VAL A 38 11.02 18.31 -14.95
N ASP A 39 11.71 19.15 -14.18
CA ASP A 39 12.40 20.34 -14.72
C ASP A 39 13.50 19.96 -15.73
N ILE A 40 14.30 18.95 -15.42
CA ILE A 40 15.31 18.39 -16.35
C ILE A 40 14.65 17.88 -17.63
N LEU A 41 13.51 17.16 -17.53
CA LEU A 41 12.77 16.71 -18.72
C LEU A 41 12.39 17.88 -19.63
N LYS A 42 11.86 18.94 -19.05
CA LYS A 42 11.40 20.13 -19.80
C LYS A 42 12.58 20.92 -20.38
N ARG A 43 13.56 21.29 -19.55
CA ARG A 43 14.65 22.21 -19.94
C ARG A 43 15.77 21.52 -20.72
N THR A 44 16.18 20.34 -20.31
CA THR A 44 17.35 19.67 -20.91
C THR A 44 16.95 18.76 -22.08
N HIS A 45 15.82 18.08 -21.95
CA HIS A 45 15.35 17.15 -22.97
C HIS A 45 14.27 17.71 -23.90
N GLY A 46 13.75 18.93 -23.62
CA GLY A 46 12.75 19.58 -24.45
C GLY A 46 11.40 18.84 -24.52
N VAL A 47 11.08 18.04 -23.49
CA VAL A 47 9.86 17.24 -23.45
C VAL A 47 8.78 18.05 -22.71
N GLU A 48 7.71 18.40 -23.40
CA GLU A 48 6.53 18.97 -22.76
C GLU A 48 5.76 17.87 -22.02
N VAL A 49 5.56 18.07 -20.72
CA VAL A 49 4.81 17.15 -19.86
C VAL A 49 3.79 17.89 -19.03
N GLN A 50 2.62 17.27 -18.85
CA GLN A 50 1.66 17.66 -17.85
C GLN A 50 1.87 16.78 -16.61
N VAL A 51 2.01 17.40 -15.46
CA VAL A 51 2.24 16.73 -14.18
C VAL A 51 0.92 16.63 -13.44
N GLY A 52 0.48 15.40 -13.18
CA GLY A 52 -0.69 15.12 -12.36
C GLY A 52 -0.42 15.32 -10.87
N LYS A 53 -1.47 15.23 -10.04
CA LYS A 53 -1.30 15.28 -8.58
C LYS A 53 -0.46 14.08 -8.10
N PRO A 54 0.45 14.28 -7.12
CA PRO A 54 1.14 13.18 -6.48
C PRO A 54 0.16 12.20 -5.85
N GLN A 55 0.44 10.91 -5.97
CA GLN A 55 -0.38 9.87 -5.39
C GLN A 55 0.33 9.23 -4.21
N VAL A 56 -0.44 8.95 -3.17
CA VAL A 56 0.04 8.22 -1.99
C VAL A 56 -0.13 6.73 -2.25
N ALA A 57 0.88 5.94 -1.91
CA ALA A 57 0.82 4.49 -1.97
C ALA A 57 0.08 3.94 -0.74
N TYR A 58 -1.26 4.00 -0.77
CA TYR A 58 -2.09 3.39 0.26
C TYR A 58 -1.98 1.87 0.26
N ARG A 59 -2.40 1.25 1.37
CA ARG A 59 -2.56 -0.19 1.55
C ARG A 59 -3.93 -0.46 2.15
N GLU A 60 -4.32 -1.73 2.14
CA GLU A 60 -5.48 -2.21 2.87
C GLU A 60 -5.05 -3.21 3.94
N SER A 61 -5.84 -3.39 4.97
CA SER A 61 -5.70 -4.43 5.97
C SER A 61 -7.07 -4.80 6.52
N ILE A 62 -7.14 -5.85 7.34
CA ILE A 62 -8.38 -6.30 7.97
C ILE A 62 -8.33 -6.12 9.49
N THR A 63 -9.50 -6.04 10.13
CA THR A 63 -9.60 -5.79 11.57
C THR A 63 -10.24 -6.92 12.35
N ARG A 64 -10.87 -7.89 11.67
CA ARG A 64 -11.60 -8.99 12.32
C ARG A 64 -11.13 -10.34 11.80
N THR A 65 -11.15 -11.31 12.70
CA THR A 65 -10.99 -12.73 12.39
C THR A 65 -12.30 -13.30 11.87
N ILE A 66 -12.25 -13.98 10.74
CA ILE A 66 -13.39 -14.67 10.12
C ILE A 66 -13.00 -16.11 9.84
N GLU A 67 -13.81 -17.03 10.35
CA GLU A 67 -13.82 -18.44 9.96
C GLU A 67 -14.87 -18.63 8.87
N ASP A 68 -14.48 -19.24 7.77
CA ASP A 68 -15.36 -19.40 6.60
C ASP A 68 -15.01 -20.67 5.83
N SER A 69 -15.81 -20.99 4.84
CA SER A 69 -15.64 -22.15 3.97
C SER A 69 -15.96 -21.77 2.53
N TYR A 70 -15.22 -22.33 1.61
CA TYR A 70 -15.51 -22.17 0.19
C TYR A 70 -15.39 -23.51 -0.56
N THR A 71 -16.36 -23.79 -1.42
CA THR A 71 -16.34 -24.95 -2.33
C THR A 71 -16.30 -24.48 -3.77
N HIS A 72 -15.20 -24.78 -4.45
CA HIS A 72 -15.08 -24.63 -5.91
C HIS A 72 -15.56 -25.92 -6.57
N LYS A 73 -16.63 -25.84 -7.35
CA LYS A 73 -17.14 -26.96 -8.12
C LYS A 73 -17.51 -26.48 -9.53
N LYS A 74 -16.88 -27.06 -10.54
CA LYS A 74 -17.20 -26.78 -11.93
C LYS A 74 -17.31 -28.12 -12.69
N GLN A 75 -18.42 -28.32 -13.38
CA GLN A 75 -18.62 -29.44 -14.30
C GLN A 75 -18.93 -28.86 -15.69
N THR A 76 -18.02 -29.09 -16.62
CA THR A 76 -18.22 -28.75 -18.03
C THR A 76 -17.87 -30.00 -18.81
N GLY A 77 -18.78 -30.61 -19.53
CA GLY A 77 -18.72 -31.74 -20.46
C GLY A 77 -17.44 -32.56 -20.65
N GLY A 78 -16.54 -32.62 -19.68
CA GLY A 78 -15.24 -33.28 -19.63
C GLY A 78 -14.78 -33.46 -18.18
N SER A 79 -13.48 -33.29 -17.87
CA SER A 79 -12.95 -33.34 -16.51
C SER A 79 -13.52 -32.21 -15.66
N GLY A 80 -14.13 -32.54 -14.51
CA GLY A 80 -14.62 -31.57 -13.53
C GLY A 80 -13.50 -30.89 -12.76
N GLN A 81 -13.87 -29.87 -11.95
CA GLN A 81 -12.99 -29.26 -10.98
C GLN A 81 -13.67 -29.28 -9.62
N PHE A 82 -12.95 -29.68 -8.58
CA PHE A 82 -13.45 -29.69 -7.22
C PHE A 82 -12.36 -29.35 -6.21
N ALA A 83 -12.64 -28.38 -5.34
CA ALA A 83 -11.83 -28.09 -4.17
C ALA A 83 -12.69 -27.47 -3.09
N LYS A 84 -12.65 -28.01 -1.87
CA LYS A 84 -13.26 -27.39 -0.70
C LYS A 84 -12.18 -27.04 0.31
N ILE A 85 -12.24 -25.82 0.85
CA ILE A 85 -11.37 -25.34 1.91
C ILE A 85 -12.19 -24.72 3.04
N ASP A 86 -11.86 -25.12 4.26
CA ASP A 86 -12.35 -24.52 5.51
C ASP A 86 -11.16 -23.80 6.14
N TYR A 87 -11.31 -22.52 6.46
CA TYR A 87 -10.18 -21.65 6.78
C TYR A 87 -10.55 -20.52 7.74
N ILE A 88 -9.50 -19.96 8.36
CA ILE A 88 -9.57 -18.71 9.13
C ILE A 88 -8.74 -17.65 8.41
N VAL A 89 -9.31 -16.46 8.25
CA VAL A 89 -8.61 -15.23 7.87
C VAL A 89 -8.58 -14.33 9.09
N GLU A 90 -7.39 -13.87 9.47
CA GLU A 90 -7.22 -13.02 10.66
C GLU A 90 -6.19 -11.93 10.43
N PRO A 91 -6.27 -10.79 11.16
CA PRO A 91 -5.20 -9.81 11.18
C PRO A 91 -3.91 -10.45 11.71
N ALA A 92 -2.79 -10.17 11.03
CA ALA A 92 -1.46 -10.54 11.47
C ALA A 92 -0.75 -9.33 12.11
N GLU A 93 0.44 -9.56 12.67
CA GLU A 93 1.24 -8.48 13.23
C GLU A 93 1.61 -7.44 12.17
N THR A 94 1.65 -6.18 12.58
CA THR A 94 2.02 -5.07 11.70
C THR A 94 3.43 -5.31 11.11
N GLY A 95 3.50 -5.27 9.77
CA GLY A 95 4.74 -5.49 9.03
C GLY A 95 5.03 -6.95 8.69
N SER A 96 4.20 -7.91 9.11
CA SER A 96 4.38 -9.34 8.78
C SER A 96 4.04 -9.67 7.33
N GLY A 97 3.27 -8.82 6.67
CA GLY A 97 2.86 -9.00 5.28
C GLY A 97 1.79 -10.07 5.13
N PHE A 98 2.17 -11.27 4.72
CA PHE A 98 1.27 -12.41 4.59
C PHE A 98 1.85 -13.64 5.27
N GLU A 99 1.04 -14.29 6.10
CA GLU A 99 1.36 -15.54 6.78
C GLU A 99 0.39 -16.64 6.38
N PHE A 100 0.92 -17.84 6.14
CA PHE A 100 0.11 -19.03 5.85
C PHE A 100 0.48 -20.16 6.81
N GLU A 101 -0.55 -20.80 7.35
CA GLU A 101 -0.43 -22.00 8.20
C GLU A 101 -1.48 -23.03 7.78
N SER A 102 -1.13 -24.31 7.84
CA SER A 102 -2.08 -25.40 7.68
C SER A 102 -2.19 -26.22 8.96
N LYS A 103 -3.41 -26.43 9.42
CA LYS A 103 -3.78 -27.30 10.54
C LYS A 103 -4.57 -28.52 10.09
N VAL A 104 -4.58 -28.78 8.78
CA VAL A 104 -5.30 -29.93 8.23
C VAL A 104 -4.76 -31.23 8.80
N SER A 105 -5.66 -32.06 9.32
CA SER A 105 -5.39 -33.40 9.79
C SER A 105 -6.23 -34.43 9.00
N GLY A 106 -5.76 -35.67 8.89
CA GLY A 106 -6.53 -36.77 8.31
C GLY A 106 -6.55 -36.83 6.77
N GLY A 107 -5.81 -35.98 6.07
CA GLY A 107 -5.67 -36.08 4.60
C GLY A 107 -6.84 -35.60 3.78
N ASN A 108 -7.82 -34.89 4.37
CA ASN A 108 -8.99 -34.34 3.70
C ASN A 108 -8.61 -33.29 2.62
N VAL A 109 -7.51 -32.58 2.83
CA VAL A 109 -6.83 -31.78 1.81
C VAL A 109 -5.40 -32.30 1.69
N PRO A 110 -5.04 -32.99 0.60
CA PRO A 110 -3.69 -33.50 0.39
C PRO A 110 -2.63 -32.38 0.48
N ARG A 111 -1.49 -32.69 1.11
CA ARG A 111 -0.42 -31.72 1.34
C ARG A 111 0.11 -31.07 0.07
N GLU A 112 0.06 -31.78 -1.03
CA GLU A 112 0.48 -31.28 -2.35
C GLU A 112 -0.34 -30.08 -2.84
N PHE A 113 -1.56 -29.86 -2.30
CA PHE A 113 -2.44 -28.75 -2.68
C PHE A 113 -2.33 -27.52 -1.76
N TRP A 114 -1.66 -27.62 -0.60
CA TRP A 114 -1.50 -26.49 0.33
C TRP A 114 -0.79 -25.31 -0.30
N PRO A 115 0.32 -25.50 -1.08
CA PRO A 115 0.96 -24.41 -1.78
C PRO A 115 0.04 -23.69 -2.79
N ALA A 116 -0.90 -24.39 -3.39
CA ALA A 116 -1.87 -23.80 -4.31
C ALA A 116 -2.88 -22.88 -3.57
N VAL A 117 -3.32 -23.29 -2.37
CA VAL A 117 -4.17 -22.48 -1.50
C VAL A 117 -3.44 -21.21 -1.07
N GLU A 118 -2.20 -21.34 -0.59
CA GLU A 118 -1.34 -20.21 -0.22
C GLU A 118 -1.14 -19.23 -1.38
N LYS A 119 -0.75 -19.76 -2.54
CA LYS A 119 -0.49 -18.98 -3.75
C LYS A 119 -1.72 -18.20 -4.21
N GLY A 120 -2.88 -18.85 -4.29
CA GLY A 120 -4.12 -18.22 -4.73
C GLY A 120 -4.55 -17.07 -3.83
N PHE A 121 -4.44 -17.24 -2.51
CA PHE A 121 -4.75 -16.19 -1.56
C PHE A 121 -3.74 -15.03 -1.62
N LYS A 122 -2.45 -15.36 -1.61
CA LYS A 122 -1.37 -14.38 -1.69
C LYS A 122 -1.46 -13.48 -2.92
N GLN A 123 -1.74 -14.07 -4.08
CA GLN A 123 -1.93 -13.30 -5.32
C GLN A 123 -3.16 -12.39 -5.25
N SER A 124 -4.23 -12.83 -4.58
CA SER A 124 -5.43 -12.01 -4.41
C SER A 124 -5.21 -10.82 -3.49
N LEU A 125 -4.24 -10.86 -2.57
CA LEU A 125 -3.88 -9.72 -1.70
C LEU A 125 -3.30 -8.53 -2.46
N GLU A 126 -2.82 -8.70 -3.68
CA GLU A 126 -2.33 -7.59 -4.52
C GLU A 126 -3.44 -6.58 -4.87
N GLU A 127 -4.70 -7.01 -4.81
CA GLU A 127 -5.87 -6.19 -5.09
C GLU A 127 -6.84 -6.23 -3.90
N GLY A 128 -6.83 -5.17 -3.11
CA GLY A 128 -7.70 -5.03 -1.93
C GLY A 128 -9.17 -4.81 -2.32
N VAL A 129 -10.06 -5.17 -1.39
CA VAL A 129 -11.51 -5.19 -1.63
C VAL A 129 -12.22 -3.83 -1.43
N LEU A 130 -11.55 -2.82 -0.86
CA LEU A 130 -12.11 -1.48 -0.66
C LEU A 130 -11.87 -0.57 -1.87
N ALA A 131 -10.64 -0.44 -2.30
CA ALA A 131 -10.24 0.48 -3.34
C ALA A 131 -9.16 -0.08 -4.27
N GLY A 132 -8.87 -1.39 -4.18
CA GLY A 132 -7.89 -2.07 -5.02
C GLY A 132 -6.44 -1.92 -4.57
N TYR A 133 -6.18 -1.31 -3.42
CA TYR A 133 -4.81 -1.23 -2.90
C TYR A 133 -4.33 -2.57 -2.36
N PRO A 134 -3.04 -2.90 -2.47
CA PRO A 134 -2.52 -4.15 -1.91
C PRO A 134 -2.86 -4.31 -0.44
N CYS A 135 -3.34 -5.50 -0.05
CA CYS A 135 -3.68 -5.84 1.32
C CYS A 135 -2.49 -6.49 2.02
N GLN A 136 -2.22 -6.10 3.25
CA GLN A 136 -1.09 -6.57 4.05
C GLN A 136 -1.50 -6.97 5.46
N ASP A 137 -0.60 -7.65 6.17
CA ASP A 137 -0.75 -8.04 7.56
C ASP A 137 -1.98 -8.94 7.77
N VAL A 138 -2.04 -9.98 6.94
CA VAL A 138 -3.11 -10.98 6.92
C VAL A 138 -2.52 -12.37 7.14
N LYS A 139 -3.15 -13.15 8.01
CA LYS A 139 -2.85 -14.56 8.20
C LYS A 139 -4.01 -15.42 7.71
N LEU A 140 -3.68 -16.41 6.87
CA LEU A 140 -4.59 -17.47 6.43
C LEU A 140 -4.21 -18.78 7.11
N THR A 141 -5.16 -19.37 7.82
CA THR A 141 -5.01 -20.72 8.38
C THR A 141 -5.96 -21.67 7.68
N LEU A 142 -5.43 -22.65 6.97
CA LEU A 142 -6.20 -23.73 6.39
C LEU A 142 -6.52 -24.77 7.48
N LEU A 143 -7.80 -24.97 7.78
CA LEU A 143 -8.24 -25.84 8.87
C LEU A 143 -8.55 -27.26 8.39
N ASP A 144 -9.31 -27.34 7.29
CA ASP A 144 -9.83 -28.60 6.75
C ASP A 144 -10.31 -28.36 5.29
N GLY A 145 -11.01 -29.32 4.75
CA GLY A 145 -11.63 -29.21 3.44
C GLY A 145 -12.07 -30.57 2.92
N ALA A 146 -12.16 -30.69 1.62
CA ALA A 146 -12.43 -31.95 0.94
C ALA A 146 -11.76 -31.97 -0.44
N PHE A 147 -11.40 -33.16 -0.90
CA PHE A 147 -10.92 -33.37 -2.23
C PHE A 147 -11.69 -34.47 -2.94
N HIS A 148 -11.65 -34.47 -4.24
CA HIS A 148 -12.22 -35.53 -5.09
C HIS A 148 -11.09 -36.16 -5.92
N ALA A 149 -11.00 -37.49 -5.89
CA ALA A 149 -9.87 -38.23 -6.44
C ALA A 149 -9.58 -37.94 -7.94
N VAL A 150 -10.59 -37.55 -8.71
CA VAL A 150 -10.51 -37.29 -10.14
C VAL A 150 -10.50 -35.80 -10.47
N ASP A 151 -11.32 -34.99 -9.76
CA ASP A 151 -11.61 -33.60 -10.12
C ASP A 151 -10.80 -32.58 -9.31
N SER A 152 -10.06 -33.00 -8.30
CA SER A 152 -9.20 -32.11 -7.52
C SER A 152 -7.82 -31.95 -8.17
N SER A 153 -7.36 -30.71 -8.20
CA SER A 153 -6.05 -30.33 -8.77
C SER A 153 -5.51 -29.08 -8.07
N ALA A 154 -4.25 -28.77 -8.24
CA ALA A 154 -3.65 -27.55 -7.75
C ALA A 154 -4.40 -26.30 -8.28
N ILE A 155 -4.82 -26.29 -9.53
CA ILE A 155 -5.60 -25.21 -10.14
C ILE A 155 -6.96 -25.05 -9.45
N ALA A 156 -7.65 -26.15 -9.15
CA ALA A 156 -8.94 -26.08 -8.45
C ALA A 156 -8.79 -25.46 -7.05
N TYR A 157 -7.75 -25.81 -6.30
CA TYR A 157 -7.46 -25.22 -5.00
C TYR A 157 -7.00 -23.76 -5.09
N GLU A 158 -6.24 -23.41 -6.09
CA GLU A 158 -5.86 -21.99 -6.33
C GLU A 158 -7.10 -21.14 -6.63
N LEU A 159 -8.01 -21.62 -7.47
CA LEU A 159 -9.28 -20.93 -7.76
C LEU A 159 -10.21 -20.87 -6.56
N ALA A 160 -10.30 -21.94 -5.76
CA ALA A 160 -11.05 -21.93 -4.50
C ALA A 160 -10.51 -20.88 -3.53
N SER A 161 -9.20 -20.79 -3.40
CA SER A 161 -8.53 -19.80 -2.53
C SER A 161 -8.78 -18.37 -2.97
N ARG A 162 -8.69 -18.08 -4.26
CA ARG A 162 -9.03 -16.75 -4.81
C ARG A 162 -10.49 -16.37 -4.59
N ALA A 163 -11.40 -17.32 -4.74
CA ALA A 163 -12.82 -17.10 -4.46
C ALA A 163 -13.08 -16.92 -2.97
N ALA A 164 -12.40 -17.68 -2.11
CA ALA A 164 -12.44 -17.55 -0.66
C ALA A 164 -12.00 -16.14 -0.22
N TYR A 165 -10.93 -15.60 -0.80
CA TYR A 165 -10.49 -14.22 -0.58
C TYR A 165 -11.62 -13.21 -0.84
N ARG A 166 -12.24 -13.29 -2.02
CA ARG A 166 -13.34 -12.38 -2.41
C ARG A 166 -14.56 -12.49 -1.52
N GLN A 167 -14.86 -13.70 -1.06
CA GLN A 167 -16.01 -13.97 -0.18
C GLN A 167 -15.78 -13.44 1.24
N THR A 168 -14.59 -13.60 1.78
CA THR A 168 -14.33 -13.46 3.21
C THR A 168 -13.75 -12.11 3.59
N MET A 169 -12.89 -11.50 2.75
CA MET A 169 -12.24 -10.24 3.08
C MET A 169 -13.21 -9.09 3.39
N PRO A 170 -14.34 -8.92 2.68
CA PRO A 170 -15.33 -7.89 3.04
C PRO A 170 -15.95 -8.08 4.44
N LYS A 171 -16.06 -9.33 4.91
CA LYS A 171 -16.60 -9.66 6.25
C LYS A 171 -15.61 -9.32 7.37
N ALA A 172 -14.32 -9.29 7.05
CA ALA A 172 -13.25 -9.04 8.00
C ALA A 172 -13.05 -7.54 8.33
N VAL A 173 -14.00 -6.70 7.94
CA VAL A 173 -13.97 -5.24 8.13
C VAL A 173 -12.64 -4.64 7.68
N PRO A 174 -12.43 -4.59 6.36
CA PRO A 174 -11.21 -4.02 5.79
C PRO A 174 -11.10 -2.52 6.04
N GLN A 175 -9.87 -2.01 6.09
CA GLN A 175 -9.56 -0.60 6.33
C GLN A 175 -8.44 -0.13 5.42
N ILE A 176 -8.44 1.18 5.11
CA ILE A 176 -7.33 1.84 4.40
C ILE A 176 -6.19 2.13 5.37
N MET A 177 -4.98 1.83 4.93
CA MET A 177 -3.74 2.11 5.64
C MET A 177 -2.97 3.19 4.89
N GLU A 178 -2.51 4.21 5.61
CA GLU A 178 -1.71 5.31 5.07
C GLU A 178 -0.25 5.23 5.52
N PRO A 179 0.71 5.60 4.66
CA PRO A 179 2.10 5.69 5.06
C PRO A 179 2.32 6.88 5.99
N ILE A 180 2.93 6.60 7.13
CA ILE A 180 3.37 7.60 8.12
C ILE A 180 4.85 7.84 7.93
N MET A 181 5.21 9.11 7.78
CA MET A 181 6.58 9.55 7.55
C MET A 181 7.21 10.01 8.87
N LYS A 182 8.45 9.59 9.08
CA LYS A 182 9.30 10.13 10.14
C LYS A 182 9.97 11.39 9.63
N LEU A 183 9.88 12.46 10.39
CA LEU A 183 10.39 13.78 10.08
C LEU A 183 11.48 14.20 11.06
N ASP A 184 12.56 14.71 10.53
CA ASP A 184 13.55 15.50 11.25
C ASP A 184 13.56 16.90 10.65
N VAL A 185 13.07 17.89 11.39
CA VAL A 185 12.96 19.27 10.93
C VAL A 185 13.95 20.14 11.68
N PHE A 186 14.78 20.88 10.95
CA PHE A 186 15.84 21.74 11.49
C PHE A 186 15.45 23.20 11.29
N VAL A 187 15.26 23.93 12.39
CA VAL A 187 14.79 25.31 12.35
C VAL A 187 15.49 26.16 13.41
N PRO A 188 15.66 27.50 13.17
CA PRO A 188 16.06 28.43 14.22
C PRO A 188 15.08 28.46 15.37
N ASP A 189 15.55 28.73 16.59
CA ASP A 189 14.76 28.74 17.82
C ASP A 189 13.49 29.59 17.71
N GLU A 190 13.58 30.73 17.07
CA GLU A 190 12.47 31.68 16.90
C GLU A 190 11.29 31.17 16.08
N HIS A 191 11.49 30.10 15.28
CA HIS A 191 10.47 29.53 14.41
C HIS A 191 9.90 28.19 14.90
N VAL A 192 10.37 27.66 15.99
CA VAL A 192 9.97 26.35 16.54
C VAL A 192 8.47 26.27 16.77
N GLY A 193 7.86 27.29 17.35
CA GLY A 193 6.43 27.32 17.66
C GLY A 193 5.57 27.24 16.40
N ASP A 194 5.89 28.00 15.36
CA ASP A 194 5.15 28.00 14.09
C ASP A 194 5.27 26.67 13.37
N VAL A 195 6.45 26.07 13.38
CA VAL A 195 6.70 24.78 12.75
C VAL A 195 5.96 23.65 13.45
N ILE A 196 5.97 23.62 14.79
CA ILE A 196 5.21 22.65 15.58
C ILE A 196 3.71 22.80 15.31
N GLY A 197 3.20 24.03 15.29
CA GLY A 197 1.81 24.31 14.97
C GLY A 197 1.41 23.82 13.57
N ASP A 198 2.28 23.99 12.60
CA ASP A 198 2.05 23.51 11.24
C ASP A 198 2.06 21.96 11.15
N ILE A 199 3.03 21.31 11.78
CA ILE A 199 3.07 19.84 11.83
C ILE A 199 1.80 19.28 12.48
N ASN A 200 1.31 19.89 13.56
CA ASN A 200 0.06 19.48 14.20
C ASN A 200 -1.15 19.66 13.26
N ARG A 201 -1.23 20.73 12.50
CA ARG A 201 -2.28 20.92 11.48
C ARG A 201 -2.25 19.86 10.37
N ARG A 202 -1.07 19.31 10.08
CA ARG A 202 -0.86 18.22 9.11
C ARG A 202 -1.13 16.84 9.71
N ARG A 203 -1.87 16.74 10.80
CA ARG A 203 -2.11 15.50 11.54
C ARG A 203 -0.82 14.85 12.06
N GLY A 204 0.24 15.63 12.18
CA GLY A 204 1.52 15.17 12.69
C GLY A 204 1.54 15.03 14.20
N MET A 205 2.46 14.23 14.69
CA MET A 205 2.72 14.00 16.11
C MET A 205 4.18 14.34 16.41
N ILE A 206 4.39 15.30 17.30
CA ILE A 206 5.74 15.66 17.76
C ILE A 206 6.22 14.59 18.72
N GLN A 207 7.43 14.06 18.45
CA GLN A 207 8.07 13.02 19.27
C GLN A 207 9.16 13.57 20.18
N GLY A 208 9.75 14.71 19.83
CA GLY A 208 10.81 15.33 20.61
C GLY A 208 11.42 16.55 19.97
N GLN A 209 12.25 17.24 20.74
CA GLN A 209 13.00 18.40 20.31
C GLN A 209 14.41 18.32 20.90
N ASP A 210 15.42 18.56 20.08
CA ASP A 210 16.81 18.61 20.49
C ASP A 210 17.36 20.00 20.15
N ALA A 211 17.66 20.84 21.14
CA ALA A 211 18.27 22.13 20.96
C ALA A 211 19.79 21.99 20.76
N GLY A 212 20.33 22.75 19.81
CA GLY A 212 21.74 22.78 19.49
C GLY A 212 22.24 24.17 19.13
N PRO A 213 23.55 24.37 18.91
CA PRO A 213 24.13 25.68 18.63
C PRO A 213 23.60 26.34 17.34
N ALA A 214 23.09 25.56 16.41
CA ALA A 214 22.59 26.01 15.10
C ALA A 214 21.06 26.11 15.03
N GLY A 215 20.34 25.86 16.12
CA GLY A 215 18.88 25.83 16.19
C GLY A 215 18.33 24.55 16.80
N VAL A 216 17.07 24.27 16.54
CA VAL A 216 16.35 23.11 17.09
C VAL A 216 16.08 22.07 16.02
N ARG A 217 16.32 20.81 16.36
CA ARG A 217 15.86 19.65 15.62
C ARG A 217 14.54 19.17 16.21
N ILE A 218 13.48 19.21 15.42
CA ILE A 218 12.16 18.71 15.79
C ILE A 218 11.98 17.33 15.19
N LYS A 219 11.72 16.34 16.03
CA LYS A 219 11.39 14.97 15.61
C LYS A 219 9.89 14.80 15.64
N ALA A 220 9.31 14.34 14.54
CA ALA A 220 7.87 14.14 14.42
C ALA A 220 7.54 12.98 13.49
N GLU A 221 6.29 12.57 13.52
CA GLU A 221 5.69 11.70 12.51
C GLU A 221 4.47 12.40 11.91
N ALA A 222 4.28 12.24 10.61
CA ALA A 222 3.10 12.78 9.92
C ALA A 222 2.72 11.91 8.73
N PRO A 223 1.41 11.85 8.37
CA PRO A 223 0.98 11.12 7.17
C PRO A 223 1.53 11.77 5.91
N LEU A 224 2.02 10.94 4.98
CA LEU A 224 2.57 11.43 3.71
C LEU A 224 1.58 12.29 2.93
N ALA A 225 0.28 11.96 2.97
CA ALA A 225 -0.77 12.72 2.29
C ALA A 225 -0.82 14.20 2.68
N GLU A 226 -0.38 14.54 3.90
CA GLU A 226 -0.37 15.91 4.42
C GLU A 226 0.97 16.64 4.19
N MET A 227 1.96 15.96 3.62
CA MET A 227 3.33 16.50 3.50
C MET A 227 3.66 17.09 2.13
N PHE A 228 2.76 17.00 1.16
CA PHE A 228 2.96 17.63 -0.14
C PHE A 228 3.03 19.15 -0.02
N GLY A 229 4.02 19.76 -0.66
CA GLY A 229 4.29 21.20 -0.58
C GLY A 229 4.97 21.67 0.73
N TYR A 230 5.28 20.77 1.65
CA TYR A 230 5.82 21.12 2.97
C TYR A 230 7.10 21.94 2.93
N ILE A 231 8.00 21.68 1.97
CA ILE A 231 9.25 22.46 1.86
C ILE A 231 8.99 23.95 1.60
N GLY A 232 7.98 24.26 0.78
CA GLY A 232 7.57 25.65 0.51
C GLY A 232 7.05 26.34 1.77
N ASP A 233 6.15 25.67 2.49
CA ASP A 233 5.57 26.19 3.72
C ASP A 233 6.62 26.34 4.82
N LEU A 234 7.51 25.36 4.97
CA LEU A 234 8.62 25.41 5.93
C LEU A 234 9.54 26.61 5.66
N ARG A 235 9.90 26.83 4.41
CA ARG A 235 10.73 27.99 4.01
C ARG A 235 10.02 29.31 4.26
N THR A 236 8.73 29.38 3.99
CA THR A 236 7.92 30.57 4.28
C THR A 236 7.91 30.87 5.77
N MET A 237 7.65 29.87 6.62
CA MET A 237 7.62 30.03 8.08
C MET A 237 8.97 30.40 8.69
N THR A 238 10.08 29.99 8.06
CA THR A 238 11.43 30.12 8.61
C THR A 238 12.31 31.11 7.84
N SER A 239 11.72 31.93 7.00
CA SER A 239 12.46 32.90 6.15
C SER A 239 13.58 32.22 5.33
N GLY A 240 13.30 31.05 4.79
CA GLY A 240 14.22 30.25 3.98
C GLY A 240 15.27 29.44 4.75
N ARG A 241 15.27 29.50 6.08
CA ARG A 241 16.31 28.87 6.92
C ARG A 241 15.97 27.45 7.41
N GLY A 242 14.71 27.03 7.29
CA GLY A 242 14.27 25.69 7.68
C GLY A 242 14.65 24.63 6.65
N ASN A 243 14.98 23.45 7.15
CA ASN A 243 15.25 22.26 6.33
C ASN A 243 14.65 21.03 7.02
N TYR A 244 14.42 19.96 6.26
CA TYR A 244 13.92 18.73 6.82
C TYR A 244 14.42 17.49 6.06
N VAL A 245 14.36 16.35 6.76
CA VAL A 245 14.56 15.02 6.19
C VAL A 245 13.30 14.22 6.48
N MET A 246 12.84 13.44 5.53
CA MET A 246 11.65 12.63 5.62
C MET A 246 11.91 11.22 5.08
N GLU A 247 11.53 10.22 5.86
CA GLU A 247 11.60 8.82 5.48
C GLU A 247 10.33 8.08 5.93
N ILE A 248 9.99 6.96 5.27
CA ILE A 248 8.85 6.16 5.69
C ILE A 248 9.14 5.52 7.05
N SER A 249 8.19 5.63 7.98
CA SER A 249 8.23 4.96 9.28
C SER A 249 7.45 3.65 9.25
N HIS A 250 6.16 3.74 9.04
CA HIS A 250 5.23 2.61 9.05
C HIS A 250 3.92 2.97 8.35
N TYR A 251 3.04 1.99 8.20
CA TYR A 251 1.65 2.18 7.79
C TYR A 251 0.73 2.20 9.01
N SER A 252 -0.26 3.07 9.00
CA SER A 252 -1.24 3.23 10.07
C SER A 252 -2.65 3.35 9.50
N PRO A 253 -3.69 2.89 10.21
CA PRO A 253 -5.07 3.08 9.75
C PRO A 253 -5.40 4.54 9.51
N CYS A 254 -6.03 4.84 8.37
CA CYS A 254 -6.58 6.17 8.10
C CYS A 254 -7.74 6.49 9.06
N PRO A 255 -7.87 7.74 9.50
CA PRO A 255 -9.13 8.23 10.06
C PRO A 255 -10.28 8.00 9.08
N LYS A 256 -11.47 7.72 9.60
CA LYS A 256 -12.62 7.32 8.77
C LYS A 256 -12.94 8.31 7.65
N ASN A 257 -12.96 9.60 7.97
CA ASN A 257 -13.21 10.65 6.97
C ASN A 257 -12.18 10.69 5.85
N VAL A 258 -10.90 10.46 6.19
CA VAL A 258 -9.80 10.39 5.19
C VAL A 258 -9.93 9.12 4.35
N ALA A 259 -10.21 7.98 4.98
CA ALA A 259 -10.42 6.71 4.27
C ALA A 259 -11.59 6.79 3.28
N ASP A 260 -12.72 7.36 3.69
CA ASP A 260 -13.91 7.51 2.84
C ASP A 260 -13.60 8.38 1.60
N GLU A 261 -12.82 9.44 1.77
CA GLU A 261 -12.38 10.31 0.67
C GLU A 261 -11.42 9.58 -0.28
N VAL A 262 -10.43 8.88 0.26
CA VAL A 262 -9.47 8.08 -0.53
C VAL A 262 -10.18 7.03 -1.36
N ILE A 263 -11.13 6.29 -0.78
CA ILE A 263 -11.91 5.27 -1.48
C ILE A 263 -12.72 5.92 -2.61
N ARG A 264 -13.43 6.99 -2.32
CA ARG A 264 -14.26 7.70 -3.31
C ARG A 264 -13.42 8.19 -4.49
N GLU A 265 -12.33 8.93 -4.25
CA GLU A 265 -11.46 9.47 -5.29
C GLU A 265 -10.82 8.37 -6.14
N THR A 266 -10.42 7.25 -5.50
CA THR A 266 -9.83 6.13 -6.21
C THR A 266 -10.84 5.43 -7.11
N LEU A 267 -12.08 5.20 -6.63
CA LEU A 267 -13.13 4.58 -7.44
C LEU A 267 -13.58 5.50 -8.58
N GLU A 268 -13.68 6.82 -8.37
CA GLU A 268 -13.98 7.80 -9.42
C GLU A 268 -12.88 7.80 -10.50
N ARG A 269 -11.62 7.74 -10.10
CA ARG A 269 -10.48 7.65 -11.03
C ARG A 269 -10.50 6.37 -11.85
N LEU A 270 -10.79 5.22 -11.23
CA LEU A 270 -10.91 3.94 -11.93
C LEU A 270 -12.10 3.95 -12.90
N ALA A 271 -13.24 4.50 -12.50
CA ALA A 271 -14.41 4.63 -13.36
C ALA A 271 -14.19 5.57 -14.55
N SER A 272 -13.37 6.62 -14.40
CA SER A 272 -13.03 7.54 -15.50
C SER A 272 -12.07 6.93 -16.54
N LYS A 273 -11.45 5.81 -16.22
CA LYS A 273 -10.51 5.07 -17.08
C LYS A 273 -11.16 3.89 -17.82
N ALA A 274 -12.36 3.46 -17.39
CA ALA A 274 -13.13 2.38 -18.00
C ALA A 274 -14.09 2.91 -19.09
#